data_8b7123753e2da253235a77a8b9a4b083
#
_entry.id   8b7123753e2da253235a77a8b9a4b083
#
_cell.length_a   1.000
_cell.length_b   1.000
_cell.length_c   1.000
_cell.angle_alpha   90.00
_cell.angle_beta   90.00
_cell.angle_gamma   90.00
#
_symmetry.space_group_name_H-M   'P 1'
#
loop_
_entity.id
_entity.type
_entity.pdbx_description
1 polymer ?
#
loop_
_entity_poly.entity_id
_entity_poly.type
_entity_poly.pdbx_seq_one_letter_code
_entity_poly.pdbx_strand_id
1 'polypeptide(L)'
;MSLPALPVWNWTTLSLLLLLAVWQDLAHRRIPNPLLLCTASAALVLAAMPQGIGLVSSLAAALVAGGAFLPLYLLGQMGAGDIKLMATAGLLVGMPRALALCLSVAMAGGLLALGWAWQTRKPQSASARTANRMPYAVAVALGSAWHGLLTLPFP
;
A
#
# COMPACT_ATOMS: atom_id res chain seq x y z
N MET A 1 -19.00 4.46 16.72
CA MET A 1 -18.05 5.59 16.69
C MET A 1 -17.54 5.72 15.26
N SER A 2 -18.08 6.64 14.47
CA SER A 2 -17.67 6.86 13.08
C SER A 2 -16.30 7.55 13.08
N LEU A 3 -15.33 6.97 12.38
CA LEU A 3 -14.03 7.62 12.19
C LEU A 3 -14.23 8.93 11.39
N PRO A 4 -13.59 10.04 11.78
CA PRO A 4 -13.70 11.30 11.03
C PRO A 4 -13.26 11.06 9.58
N ALA A 5 -13.97 11.62 8.61
CA ALA A 5 -13.65 11.46 7.19
C ALA A 5 -12.20 11.91 6.91
N LEU A 6 -11.47 11.18 6.07
CA LEU A 6 -10.15 11.65 5.61
C LEU A 6 -10.32 12.89 4.73
N PRO A 7 -9.45 13.89 4.86
CA PRO A 7 -9.43 15.02 3.96
C PRO A 7 -9.28 14.56 2.49
N VAL A 8 -9.97 15.26 1.58
CA VAL A 8 -9.97 14.89 0.15
C VAL A 8 -8.56 14.87 -0.44
N TRP A 9 -7.68 15.77 -0.02
CA TRP A 9 -6.28 15.82 -0.48
C TRP A 9 -5.47 14.58 -0.09
N ASN A 10 -5.76 13.94 1.05
CA ASN A 10 -5.12 12.68 1.42
C ASN A 10 -5.53 11.56 0.46
N TRP A 11 -6.82 11.49 0.10
CA TRP A 11 -7.33 10.52 -0.87
C TRP A 11 -6.77 10.75 -2.27
N THR A 12 -6.70 11.99 -2.73
CA THR A 12 -6.14 12.32 -4.05
C THR A 12 -4.66 11.99 -4.13
N THR A 13 -3.90 12.33 -3.08
CA THR A 13 -2.46 12.00 -3.00
C THR A 13 -2.22 10.49 -2.95
N LEU A 14 -3.02 9.76 -2.17
CA LEU A 14 -2.95 8.30 -2.09
C LEU A 14 -3.27 7.66 -3.45
N SER A 15 -4.34 8.10 -4.11
CA SER A 15 -4.73 7.58 -5.42
C SER A 15 -3.66 7.83 -6.47
N LEU A 16 -3.07 9.01 -6.49
CA LEU A 16 -1.99 9.37 -7.42
C LEU A 16 -0.74 8.52 -7.15
N LEU A 17 -0.36 8.35 -5.88
CA LEU A 17 0.75 7.48 -5.49
C LEU A 17 0.54 6.05 -6.00
N LEU A 18 -0.65 5.50 -5.77
CA LEU A 18 -0.96 4.12 -6.14
C LEU A 18 -0.99 3.93 -7.65
N LEU A 19 -1.57 4.86 -8.41
CA LEU A 19 -1.56 4.83 -9.87
C LEU A 19 -0.14 4.85 -10.42
N LEU A 20 0.72 5.76 -9.92
CA LEU A 20 2.11 5.84 -10.34
C LEU A 20 2.91 4.61 -9.90
N ALA A 21 2.67 4.09 -8.69
CA ALA A 21 3.34 2.89 -8.21
C ALA A 21 2.99 1.65 -9.04
N VAL A 22 1.70 1.46 -9.35
CA VAL A 22 1.24 0.36 -10.22
C VAL A 22 1.83 0.48 -11.62
N TRP A 23 1.80 1.68 -12.20
CA TRP A 23 2.38 1.90 -13.53
C TRP A 23 3.87 1.59 -13.56
N GLN A 24 4.63 2.05 -12.57
CA GLN A 24 6.06 1.78 -12.44
C GLN A 24 6.35 0.30 -12.19
N ASP A 25 5.55 -0.36 -11.34
CA ASP A 25 5.73 -1.78 -11.05
C ASP A 25 5.45 -2.65 -12.29
N LEU A 26 4.41 -2.33 -13.05
CA LEU A 26 4.10 -3.04 -14.29
C LEU A 26 5.11 -2.77 -15.40
N ALA A 27 5.64 -1.53 -15.51
CA ALA A 27 6.57 -1.14 -16.57
C ALA A 27 8.00 -1.58 -16.27
N HIS A 28 8.47 -1.41 -15.02
CA HIS A 28 9.88 -1.56 -14.66
C HIS A 28 10.12 -2.59 -13.56
N ARG A 29 9.05 -3.15 -12.95
CA ARG A 29 9.11 -4.07 -11.79
C ARG A 29 9.92 -3.49 -10.61
N ARG A 30 9.94 -2.17 -10.48
CA ARG A 30 10.63 -1.43 -9.40
C ARG A 30 9.86 -0.17 -9.09
N ILE A 31 9.65 0.10 -7.80
CA ILE A 31 9.06 1.35 -7.34
C ILE A 31 10.22 2.33 -7.08
N PRO A 32 10.28 3.49 -7.77
CA PRO A 32 11.38 4.43 -7.61
C PRO A 32 11.34 5.10 -6.23
N ASN A 33 12.47 5.08 -5.53
CA ASN A 33 12.61 5.73 -4.22
C ASN A 33 12.25 7.23 -4.23
N PRO A 34 12.57 8.03 -5.27
CA PRO A 34 12.15 9.43 -5.31
C PRO A 34 10.64 9.64 -5.24
N LEU A 35 9.85 8.78 -5.92
CA LEU A 35 8.39 8.84 -5.86
C LEU A 35 7.88 8.67 -4.43
N LEU A 36 8.38 7.64 -3.73
CA LEU A 36 8.01 7.35 -2.34
C LEU A 36 8.44 8.47 -1.40
N LEU A 37 9.65 9.01 -1.60
CA LEU A 37 10.16 10.09 -0.76
C LEU A 37 9.35 11.38 -0.94
N CYS A 38 9.09 11.80 -2.17
CA CYS A 38 8.25 12.97 -2.46
C CYS A 38 6.84 12.82 -1.86
N THR A 39 6.23 11.64 -2.01
CA THR A 39 4.89 11.39 -1.48
C THR A 39 4.91 11.31 0.04
N ALA A 40 5.93 10.72 0.66
CA ALA A 40 6.06 10.69 2.11
C ALA A 40 6.24 12.11 2.68
N SER A 41 7.05 12.95 2.03
CA SER A 41 7.21 14.35 2.42
C SER A 41 5.90 15.12 2.32
N ALA A 42 5.17 14.95 1.22
CA ALA A 42 3.83 15.55 1.04
C ALA A 42 2.85 15.06 2.12
N ALA A 43 2.85 13.77 2.44
CA ALA A 43 2.00 13.18 3.48
C ALA A 43 2.27 13.79 4.87
N LEU A 44 3.54 14.00 5.21
CA LEU A 44 3.93 14.63 6.49
C LEU A 44 3.49 16.10 6.55
N VAL A 45 3.64 16.84 5.45
CA VAL A 45 3.15 18.23 5.36
C VAL A 45 1.63 18.26 5.54
N LEU A 46 0.89 17.40 4.84
CA LEU A 46 -0.57 17.30 4.96
C LEU A 46 -1.00 16.90 6.38
N ALA A 47 -0.27 15.99 7.02
CA ALA A 47 -0.54 15.57 8.40
C ALA A 47 -0.31 16.68 9.43
N ALA A 48 0.63 17.59 9.15
CA ALA A 48 0.96 18.73 10.03
C ALA A 48 -0.03 19.91 9.88
N MET A 49 -0.87 19.93 8.84
CA MET A 49 -1.87 20.98 8.67
C MET A 49 -2.93 20.97 9.79
N PRO A 50 -3.54 22.11 10.14
CA PRO A 50 -4.55 22.19 11.21
C PRO A 50 -5.75 21.25 11.02
N GLN A 51 -6.10 20.95 9.76
CA GLN A 51 -7.15 20.01 9.39
C GLN A 51 -6.61 18.63 8.99
N GLY A 52 -5.29 18.39 9.22
CA GLY A 52 -4.64 17.14 8.92
C GLY A 52 -4.96 16.03 9.93
N ILE A 53 -4.50 14.83 9.62
CA ILE A 53 -4.70 13.65 10.49
C ILE A 53 -3.79 13.64 11.74
N GLY A 54 -2.88 14.59 11.86
CA GLY A 54 -1.90 14.71 12.93
C GLY A 54 -0.63 13.89 12.68
N LEU A 55 0.52 14.49 12.94
CA LEU A 55 1.84 13.87 12.70
C LEU A 55 2.00 12.55 13.45
N VAL A 56 1.61 12.50 14.71
CA VAL A 56 1.74 11.29 15.54
C VAL A 56 0.91 10.14 14.95
N SER A 57 -0.34 10.42 14.55
CA SER A 57 -1.23 9.44 13.92
C SER A 57 -0.67 8.95 12.58
N SER A 58 -0.13 9.86 11.78
CA SER A 58 0.49 9.57 10.48
C SER A 58 1.72 8.68 10.63
N LEU A 59 2.65 9.04 11.51
CA LEU A 59 3.87 8.26 11.77
C LEU A 59 3.57 6.89 12.38
N ALA A 60 2.67 6.82 13.35
CA ALA A 60 2.25 5.55 13.94
C ALA A 60 1.63 4.62 12.87
N ALA A 61 0.81 5.18 11.98
CA ALA A 61 0.21 4.44 10.88
C ALA A 61 1.25 3.92 9.89
N ALA A 62 2.30 4.70 9.59
CA ALA A 62 3.40 4.26 8.73
C ALA A 62 4.16 3.08 9.35
N LEU A 63 4.46 3.15 10.65
CA LEU A 63 5.12 2.06 11.38
C LEU A 63 4.27 0.79 11.40
N VAL A 64 2.97 0.92 11.65
CA VAL A 64 2.04 -0.22 11.64
C VAL A 64 1.93 -0.81 10.24
N ALA A 65 1.71 0.02 9.21
CA ALA A 65 1.53 -0.44 7.84
C ALA A 65 2.82 -1.05 7.25
N GLY A 66 3.98 -0.43 7.47
CA GLY A 66 5.26 -0.98 7.05
C GLY A 66 5.65 -2.21 7.85
N GLY A 67 5.47 -2.18 9.18
CA GLY A 67 5.82 -3.25 10.09
C GLY A 67 4.97 -4.52 9.90
N ALA A 68 3.68 -4.38 9.58
CA ALA A 68 2.80 -5.52 9.33
C ALA A 68 3.28 -6.41 8.16
N PHE A 69 3.94 -5.81 7.16
CA PHE A 69 4.46 -6.53 5.99
C PHE A 69 5.95 -6.88 6.09
N LEU A 70 6.63 -6.45 7.16
CA LEU A 70 8.03 -6.77 7.40
C LEU A 70 8.33 -8.28 7.44
N PRO A 71 7.50 -9.14 8.09
CA PRO A 71 7.74 -10.59 8.07
C PRO A 71 7.74 -11.19 6.65
N LEU A 72 6.84 -10.73 5.77
CA LEU A 72 6.78 -11.17 4.37
C LEU A 72 8.05 -10.78 3.59
N TYR A 73 8.61 -9.62 3.88
CA TYR A 73 9.89 -9.20 3.32
C TYR A 73 11.05 -10.06 3.81
N LEU A 74 11.13 -10.32 5.12
CA LEU A 74 12.19 -11.17 5.70
C LEU A 74 12.14 -12.60 5.16
N LEU A 75 10.96 -13.10 4.83
CA LEU A 75 10.75 -14.38 4.16
C LEU A 75 11.04 -14.32 2.64
N GLY A 76 11.45 -13.17 2.11
CA GLY A 76 11.78 -13.00 0.69
C GLY A 76 10.57 -13.02 -0.25
N GLN A 77 9.35 -12.96 0.28
CA GLN A 77 8.11 -13.02 -0.51
C GLN A 77 7.70 -11.64 -1.06
N MET A 78 8.19 -10.56 -0.46
CA MET A 78 7.84 -9.18 -0.80
C MET A 78 9.09 -8.33 -1.06
N GLY A 79 8.98 -7.33 -1.93
CA GLY A 79 10.07 -6.40 -2.22
C GLY A 79 10.20 -5.28 -1.17
N ALA A 80 11.42 -4.74 -0.97
CA ALA A 80 11.62 -3.58 -0.09
C ALA A 80 10.85 -2.33 -0.54
N GLY A 81 10.57 -2.20 -1.86
CA GLY A 81 9.76 -1.13 -2.42
C GLY A 81 8.32 -1.16 -1.93
N ASP A 82 7.77 -2.37 -1.80
CA ASP A 82 6.38 -2.59 -1.39
C ASP A 82 6.16 -2.22 0.08
N ILE A 83 7.13 -2.54 0.96
CA ILE A 83 7.07 -2.11 2.38
C ILE A 83 7.08 -0.58 2.48
N LYS A 84 7.96 0.07 1.71
CA LYS A 84 8.03 1.53 1.66
C LYS A 84 6.73 2.12 1.13
N LEU A 85 6.12 1.48 0.11
CA LEU A 85 4.82 1.88 -0.41
C LEU A 85 3.73 1.75 0.66
N MET A 86 3.70 0.65 1.39
CA MET A 86 2.75 0.44 2.50
C MET A 86 2.95 1.45 3.62
N ALA A 87 4.21 1.73 4.02
CA ALA A 87 4.51 2.76 5.01
C ALA A 87 4.04 4.14 4.55
N THR A 88 4.28 4.50 3.28
CA THR A 88 3.83 5.78 2.70
C THR A 88 2.31 5.88 2.61
N ALA A 89 1.62 4.79 2.25
CA ALA A 89 0.17 4.72 2.29
C ALA A 89 -0.37 4.90 3.72
N GLY A 90 0.29 4.30 4.70
CA GLY A 90 0.01 4.48 6.12
C GLY A 90 0.10 5.94 6.56
N LEU A 91 1.17 6.68 6.13
CA LEU A 91 1.33 8.11 6.39
C LEU A 91 0.11 8.93 5.94
N LEU A 92 -0.47 8.59 4.79
CA LEU A 92 -1.61 9.30 4.21
C LEU A 92 -2.95 8.96 4.87
N VAL A 93 -3.08 7.73 5.38
CA VAL A 93 -4.36 7.22 5.93
C VAL A 93 -4.49 7.49 7.43
N GLY A 94 -3.39 7.46 8.17
CA GLY A 94 -3.35 7.65 9.63
C GLY A 94 -3.97 6.50 10.43
N MET A 95 -3.84 6.59 11.77
CA MET A 95 -4.47 5.63 12.70
C MET A 95 -5.91 6.04 13.02
N PRO A 96 -6.83 5.10 13.26
CA PRO A 96 -6.72 3.64 13.21
C PRO A 96 -6.94 3.00 11.82
N ARG A 97 -7.13 3.79 10.77
CA ARG A 97 -7.40 3.30 9.40
C ARG A 97 -6.28 2.44 8.82
N ALA A 98 -5.02 2.64 9.27
CA ALA A 98 -3.88 1.84 8.83
C ALA A 98 -4.10 0.33 9.05
N LEU A 99 -4.76 -0.09 10.13
CA LEU A 99 -5.07 -1.50 10.37
C LEU A 99 -6.06 -2.05 9.34
N ALA A 100 -7.11 -1.30 9.04
CA ALA A 100 -8.09 -1.68 8.03
C ALA A 100 -7.45 -1.70 6.63
N LEU A 101 -6.56 -0.74 6.32
CA LEU A 101 -5.76 -0.73 5.10
C LEU A 101 -4.89 -2.00 5.00
N CYS A 102 -4.14 -2.34 6.04
CA CYS A 102 -3.31 -3.54 6.07
C CYS A 102 -4.14 -4.81 5.82
N LEU A 103 -5.30 -4.92 6.47
CA LEU A 103 -6.19 -6.06 6.30
C LEU A 103 -6.72 -6.14 4.85
N SER A 104 -7.18 -5.03 4.30
CA SER A 104 -7.69 -4.96 2.92
C SER A 104 -6.61 -5.35 1.91
N VAL A 105 -5.38 -4.85 2.09
CA VAL A 105 -4.24 -5.19 1.23
C VAL A 105 -3.82 -6.65 1.39
N ALA A 106 -3.81 -7.17 2.62
CA ALA A 106 -3.50 -8.58 2.88
C ALA A 106 -4.54 -9.52 2.24
N MET A 107 -5.83 -9.16 2.30
CA MET A 107 -6.89 -9.91 1.62
C MET A 107 -6.73 -9.87 0.09
N ALA A 108 -6.54 -8.69 -0.48
CA ALA A 108 -6.33 -8.52 -1.93
C ALA A 108 -5.08 -9.28 -2.39
N GLY A 109 -3.96 -9.15 -1.67
CA GLY A 109 -2.72 -9.86 -1.94
C GLY A 109 -2.85 -11.37 -1.81
N GLY A 110 -3.55 -11.84 -0.78
CA GLY A 110 -3.84 -13.27 -0.59
C GLY A 110 -4.68 -13.87 -1.71
N LEU A 111 -5.74 -13.18 -2.14
CA LEU A 111 -6.57 -13.61 -3.26
C LEU A 111 -5.79 -13.64 -4.57
N LEU A 112 -4.97 -12.61 -4.84
CA LEU A 112 -4.11 -12.58 -6.01
C LEU A 112 -3.06 -13.70 -5.96
N ALA A 113 -2.47 -13.98 -4.78
CA ALA A 113 -1.51 -15.05 -4.60
C ALA A 113 -2.13 -16.43 -4.86
N LEU A 114 -3.35 -16.67 -4.38
CA LEU A 114 -4.09 -17.89 -4.64
C LEU A 114 -4.41 -18.05 -6.13
N GLY A 115 -4.89 -17.00 -6.79
CA GLY A 115 -5.15 -16.99 -8.22
C GLY A 115 -3.89 -17.29 -9.04
N TRP A 116 -2.77 -16.65 -8.66
CA TRP A 116 -1.48 -16.89 -9.29
C TRP A 116 -0.95 -18.31 -9.08
N ALA A 117 -1.05 -18.83 -7.85
CA ALA A 117 -0.66 -20.21 -7.53
C ALA A 117 -1.50 -21.25 -8.29
N TRP A 118 -2.77 -20.95 -8.53
CA TRP A 118 -3.63 -21.82 -9.35
C TRP A 118 -3.20 -21.85 -10.82
N GLN A 119 -2.87 -20.68 -11.38
CA GLN A 119 -2.41 -20.57 -12.78
C GLN A 119 -1.02 -21.20 -12.99
N THR A 120 -0.14 -21.17 -11.97
CA THR A 120 1.25 -21.62 -12.07
C THR A 120 1.47 -23.06 -11.58
N ARG A 121 0.44 -23.88 -11.47
CA ARG A 121 0.54 -25.29 -11.04
C ARG A 121 1.44 -26.17 -11.92
N LYS A 122 1.96 -25.67 -13.05
CA LYS A 122 3.00 -26.36 -13.83
C LYS A 122 4.36 -26.22 -13.16
N PRO A 123 5.18 -27.31 -13.10
CA PRO A 123 6.51 -27.26 -12.49
C PRO A 123 7.37 -26.23 -13.24
N GLN A 124 7.67 -25.12 -12.58
CA GLN A 124 8.54 -24.10 -13.13
C GLN A 124 9.98 -24.34 -12.64
N SER A 125 10.94 -24.26 -13.55
CA SER A 125 12.36 -24.29 -13.24
C SER A 125 12.75 -23.16 -12.27
N ALA A 126 13.76 -23.38 -11.42
CA ALA A 126 14.18 -22.38 -10.41
C ALA A 126 14.50 -21.00 -11.01
N SER A 127 14.95 -20.95 -12.26
CA SER A 127 15.20 -19.72 -13.02
C SER A 127 13.92 -18.93 -13.37
N ALA A 128 12.78 -19.60 -13.53
CA ALA A 128 11.51 -18.95 -13.82
C ALA A 128 10.85 -18.33 -12.58
N ARG A 129 11.22 -18.76 -11.37
CA ARG A 129 10.66 -18.22 -10.11
C ARG A 129 11.07 -16.77 -9.85
N THR A 130 12.30 -16.38 -10.20
CA THR A 130 12.78 -15.01 -10.05
C THR A 130 12.20 -14.05 -11.08
N ALA A 131 11.90 -14.54 -12.29
CA ALA A 131 11.29 -13.74 -13.35
C ALA A 131 9.78 -13.52 -13.16
N ASN A 132 9.13 -14.34 -12.31
CA ASN A 132 7.68 -14.39 -12.19
C ASN A 132 7.20 -13.86 -10.82
N ARG A 133 7.85 -12.81 -10.29
CA ARG A 133 7.37 -12.12 -9.07
C ARG A 133 6.04 -11.44 -9.35
N MET A 134 5.08 -11.64 -8.43
CA MET A 134 3.78 -10.97 -8.48
C MET A 134 3.95 -9.44 -8.41
N PRO A 135 3.18 -8.67 -9.21
CA PRO A 135 3.12 -7.22 -9.06
C PRO A 135 2.34 -6.86 -7.77
N TYR A 136 3.07 -6.76 -6.65
CA TYR A 136 2.47 -6.52 -5.34
C TYR A 136 1.82 -5.12 -5.23
N ALA A 137 2.31 -4.14 -6.02
CA ALA A 137 1.70 -2.82 -6.11
C ALA A 137 0.22 -2.87 -6.55
N VAL A 138 -0.15 -3.85 -7.38
CA VAL A 138 -1.56 -4.08 -7.77
C VAL A 138 -2.39 -4.52 -6.57
N ALA A 139 -1.86 -5.40 -5.70
CA ALA A 139 -2.56 -5.82 -4.48
C ALA A 139 -2.77 -4.63 -3.52
N VAL A 140 -1.75 -3.79 -3.37
CA VAL A 140 -1.82 -2.56 -2.54
C VAL A 140 -2.87 -1.60 -3.12
N ALA A 141 -2.87 -1.39 -4.44
CA ALA A 141 -3.84 -0.51 -5.10
C ALA A 141 -5.28 -1.01 -4.96
N LEU A 142 -5.52 -2.30 -5.20
CA LEU A 142 -6.85 -2.90 -5.05
C LEU A 142 -7.34 -2.87 -3.60
N GLY A 143 -6.49 -3.22 -2.63
CA GLY A 143 -6.82 -3.19 -1.22
C GLY A 143 -7.10 -1.76 -0.73
N SER A 144 -6.33 -0.78 -1.18
CA SER A 144 -6.53 0.64 -0.83
C SER A 144 -7.78 1.21 -1.49
N ALA A 145 -8.07 0.86 -2.75
CA ALA A 145 -9.30 1.25 -3.44
C ALA A 145 -10.54 0.67 -2.77
N TRP A 146 -10.48 -0.60 -2.37
CA TRP A 146 -11.53 -1.25 -1.59
C TRP A 146 -11.77 -0.56 -0.25
N HIS A 147 -10.69 -0.27 0.48
CA HIS A 147 -10.76 0.49 1.73
C HIS A 147 -11.37 1.89 1.53
N GLY A 148 -10.95 2.58 0.46
CA GLY A 148 -11.52 3.88 0.09
C GLY A 148 -13.02 3.80 -0.18
N LEU A 149 -13.45 2.80 -0.95
CA LEU A 149 -14.88 2.62 -1.27
C LEU A 149 -15.73 2.37 -0.02
N LEU A 150 -15.23 1.60 0.95
CA LEU A 150 -15.94 1.32 2.19
C LEU A 150 -16.01 2.53 3.14
N THR A 151 -15.13 3.50 2.98
CA THR A 151 -15.05 4.69 3.85
C THR A 151 -15.65 5.95 3.22
N LEU A 152 -16.04 5.90 1.94
CA LEU A 152 -16.80 6.98 1.34
C LEU A 152 -18.18 7.07 2.00
N PRO A 153 -18.61 8.26 2.46
CA PRO A 153 -20.00 8.46 2.88
C PRO A 153 -20.89 8.29 1.65
N PHE A 154 -21.59 7.18 1.56
CA PHE A 154 -22.70 7.08 0.61
C PHE A 154 -23.77 8.09 1.05
N PRO A 155 -24.33 8.91 0.14
CA PRO A 155 -25.38 9.87 0.44
C PRO A 155 -26.65 9.19 0.95
#